data_a61c440037edd5435ad2254455238942
#
_entry.id   a61c440037edd5435ad2254455238942
#
_cell.length_a   1.000
_cell.length_b   1.000
_cell.length_c   1.000
_cell.angle_alpha   90.00
_cell.angle_beta   90.00
_cell.angle_gamma   90.00
#
_symmetry.space_group_name_H-M   'P 1'
#
loop_
_entity.id
_entity.type
_entity.pdbx_description
1 polymer ?
#
loop_
_entity_poly.entity_id
_entity_poly.type
_entity_poly.pdbx_seq_one_letter_code
_entity_poly.pdbx_strand_id
1 'polypeptide(L)'
;MSLLRKTKTKSKRIDRRAALSAQQTIPYVVMHPDGICQLPGSVFSKTVEYEDINYAVASTEDQTAIFSGWSSFLNYFDCSLPFQLSFVNRRSRATSRYKVNIPAQQDKYDSIRDEYVDMLKGQIAKSNNGIDRSKYITFNIPAASMSEARPRLGRVEADVMGNFKRLGVQCQPLDGRERLAVLHGQMHPGQREPFRFSWKDIPKTGMGTKDYIAPDSFDFRQSRTFRVGQAWGAASYLQILASEMSDRLLAEILELDAELTVTMHIQTVDQLKAIKTIKGKISDIGRMKVEEQKKAVRSGYDMEILPPDLITFSKDAAELLSELQSRNERMFLLTFTVVNIAPTRQRLENDVFTVSGIAQKYNCALKRLDWQQEQGFVSSLVLGYNGVEIQRGMTTSSTAIFIPFMTRELRMGGQALYYGMNALSNNVIMADRKKLKSANGLYLGSTGSGKSFAAKRELINVFLATQDRIIVVDPMGEYAPLIRRLGGQVIEIAPGSPHYINPMDIAINLNDEDSPLSMKADFLLSLCELVVGGKEGLQPIERTVIDRCVRLVYRELALGL
;
A
#
# COMPACT_ATOMS: atom_id res chain seq x y z
N MET A 1 32.07 55.47 -13.61
CA MET A 1 33.17 54.64 -14.14
C MET A 1 33.05 53.30 -13.48
N SER A 2 32.26 52.37 -14.04
CA SER A 2 32.64 51.34 -14.99
C SER A 2 33.70 50.36 -14.51
N LEU A 3 33.27 49.20 -14.09
CA LEU A 3 33.99 47.93 -14.23
C LEU A 3 33.01 46.74 -14.17
N LEU A 4 32.22 46.66 -15.23
CA LEU A 4 31.53 45.41 -15.60
C LEU A 4 32.54 44.51 -16.32
N ARG A 5 33.12 43.56 -15.63
CA ARG A 5 33.83 42.43 -16.26
C ARG A 5 32.79 41.44 -16.82
N LYS A 6 32.53 41.57 -18.14
CA LYS A 6 31.84 40.52 -18.92
C LYS A 6 32.70 39.27 -18.96
N THR A 7 32.36 38.27 -18.15
CA THR A 7 32.83 36.90 -18.38
C THR A 7 32.09 36.36 -19.60
N LYS A 8 32.80 36.28 -20.72
CA LYS A 8 32.37 35.54 -21.91
C LYS A 8 32.27 34.07 -21.57
N THR A 9 31.06 33.61 -21.21
CA THR A 9 30.76 32.19 -21.23
C THR A 9 30.75 31.75 -22.69
N LYS A 10 31.76 30.99 -23.12
CA LYS A 10 31.77 30.28 -24.40
C LYS A 10 30.51 29.42 -24.44
N SER A 11 29.54 29.74 -25.26
CA SER A 11 28.48 28.82 -25.64
C SER A 11 29.16 27.60 -26.27
N LYS A 12 29.24 26.50 -25.52
CA LYS A 12 29.53 25.20 -26.12
C LYS A 12 28.43 24.96 -27.15
N ARG A 13 28.82 24.90 -28.43
CA ARG A 13 27.99 24.35 -29.50
C ARG A 13 27.38 23.09 -28.95
N ILE A 14 26.06 22.98 -28.97
CA ILE A 14 25.33 21.75 -28.73
C ILE A 14 25.74 20.83 -29.87
N ASP A 15 26.73 19.99 -29.63
CA ASP A 15 27.00 18.84 -30.49
C ASP A 15 25.66 18.07 -30.55
N ARG A 16 25.19 17.81 -31.78
CA ARG A 16 24.08 16.89 -32.01
C ARG A 16 24.44 15.61 -31.29
N ARG A 17 23.86 15.38 -30.10
CA ARG A 17 24.07 14.15 -29.35
C ARG A 17 23.77 13.01 -30.29
N ALA A 18 24.75 12.14 -30.49
CA ALA A 18 24.52 10.86 -31.12
C ALA A 18 23.33 10.20 -30.40
N ALA A 19 22.40 9.62 -31.16
CA ALA A 19 21.22 8.99 -30.58
C ALA A 19 21.69 7.98 -29.53
N LEU A 20 21.27 8.19 -28.28
CA LEU A 20 21.57 7.27 -27.19
C LEU A 20 20.87 5.94 -27.46
N SER A 21 21.54 4.82 -27.15
CA SER A 21 20.86 3.54 -27.15
C SER A 21 19.82 3.46 -26.01
N ALA A 22 18.85 2.55 -26.12
CA ALA A 22 17.87 2.35 -25.07
C ALA A 22 18.53 2.04 -23.71
N GLN A 23 19.62 1.27 -23.70
CA GLN A 23 20.37 0.98 -22.48
C GLN A 23 21.04 2.22 -21.86
N GLN A 24 21.51 3.15 -22.70
CA GLN A 24 22.15 4.39 -22.24
C GLN A 24 21.15 5.38 -21.63
N THR A 25 19.89 5.31 -22.04
CA THR A 25 18.81 6.12 -21.46
C THR A 25 18.45 5.69 -20.03
N ILE A 26 18.67 4.42 -19.66
CA ILE A 26 18.34 3.88 -18.34
C ILE A 26 19.35 4.41 -17.30
N PRO A 27 18.93 5.16 -16.25
CA PRO A 27 19.81 5.96 -15.40
C PRO A 27 20.42 5.18 -14.23
N TYR A 28 20.97 3.98 -14.45
CA TYR A 28 21.81 3.32 -13.44
C TYR A 28 23.11 2.79 -14.05
N VAL A 29 24.11 2.55 -13.22
CA VAL A 29 25.42 2.05 -13.63
C VAL A 29 25.46 0.53 -13.51
N VAL A 30 25.19 0.00 -12.31
CA VAL A 30 25.22 -1.43 -12.00
C VAL A 30 24.05 -1.79 -11.10
N MET A 31 23.41 -2.94 -11.37
CA MET A 31 22.48 -3.62 -10.47
C MET A 31 23.20 -4.82 -9.87
N HIS A 32 23.19 -4.95 -8.54
CA HIS A 32 23.80 -6.07 -7.82
C HIS A 32 22.77 -7.13 -7.42
N PRO A 33 23.17 -8.39 -7.21
CA PRO A 33 22.26 -9.47 -6.82
C PRO A 33 21.50 -9.23 -5.52
N ASP A 34 22.10 -8.52 -4.56
CA ASP A 34 21.51 -8.16 -3.27
C ASP A 34 20.52 -6.98 -3.34
N GLY A 35 20.16 -6.57 -4.54
CA GLY A 35 19.22 -5.46 -4.77
C GLY A 35 19.81 -4.07 -4.64
N ILE A 36 21.09 -3.92 -4.37
CA ILE A 36 21.74 -2.60 -4.39
C ILE A 36 21.96 -2.16 -5.83
N CYS A 37 21.53 -0.95 -6.14
CA CYS A 37 21.69 -0.33 -7.45
C CYS A 37 22.62 0.88 -7.37
N GLN A 38 23.66 0.90 -8.17
CA GLN A 38 24.56 2.03 -8.32
C GLN A 38 23.99 3.00 -9.37
N LEU A 39 23.76 4.22 -8.97
CA LEU A 39 23.32 5.35 -9.80
C LEU A 39 24.50 6.21 -10.23
N PRO A 40 24.34 7.10 -11.24
CA PRO A 40 25.33 8.12 -11.55
C PRO A 40 25.66 8.99 -10.32
N GLY A 41 26.92 9.48 -10.25
CA GLY A 41 27.36 10.37 -9.16
C GLY A 41 27.70 9.66 -7.84
N SER A 42 28.07 8.38 -7.88
CA SER A 42 28.44 7.60 -6.69
C SER A 42 27.30 7.54 -5.63
N VAL A 43 26.09 7.41 -6.11
CA VAL A 43 24.88 7.20 -5.29
C VAL A 43 24.47 5.74 -5.40
N PHE A 44 24.08 5.16 -4.27
CA PHE A 44 23.59 3.78 -4.18
C PHE A 44 22.17 3.77 -3.64
N SER A 45 21.31 2.95 -4.25
CA SER A 45 19.91 2.85 -3.84
C SER A 45 19.51 1.42 -3.50
N LYS A 46 18.53 1.30 -2.62
CA LYS A 46 17.83 0.04 -2.30
C LYS A 46 16.34 0.27 -2.28
N THR A 47 15.55 -0.77 -2.58
CA THR A 47 14.10 -0.68 -2.73
C THR A 47 13.42 -1.71 -1.83
N VAL A 48 12.36 -1.29 -1.17
CA VAL A 48 11.45 -2.13 -0.40
C VAL A 48 10.06 -2.04 -1.02
N GLU A 49 9.45 -3.18 -1.31
CA GLU A 49 8.03 -3.29 -1.66
C GLU A 49 7.22 -3.33 -0.37
N TYR A 50 6.09 -2.64 -0.32
CA TYR A 50 5.20 -2.64 0.85
C TYR A 50 3.74 -2.78 0.43
N GLU A 51 2.97 -3.41 1.31
CA GLU A 51 1.55 -3.68 1.11
C GLU A 51 0.68 -2.54 1.67
N ASP A 52 -0.62 -2.66 1.45
CA ASP A 52 -1.61 -1.72 1.96
C ASP A 52 -2.12 -2.13 3.33
N ILE A 53 -2.66 -1.15 4.06
CA ILE A 53 -3.46 -1.35 5.26
C ILE A 53 -4.79 -0.62 5.10
N ASN A 54 -5.82 -1.07 5.82
CA ASN A 54 -7.17 -0.54 5.73
C ASN A 54 -7.32 0.83 6.41
N TYR A 55 -6.63 1.85 5.89
CA TYR A 55 -6.73 3.22 6.40
C TYR A 55 -8.13 3.82 6.15
N ALA A 56 -8.66 3.71 4.93
CA ALA A 56 -9.88 4.38 4.52
C ALA A 56 -11.16 3.90 5.25
N VAL A 57 -11.13 2.70 5.82
CA VAL A 57 -12.26 2.10 6.56
C VAL A 57 -11.97 1.96 8.07
N ALA A 58 -10.82 2.43 8.52
CA ALA A 58 -10.45 2.44 9.93
C ALA A 58 -11.27 3.47 10.72
N SER A 59 -11.35 3.29 12.05
CA SER A 59 -11.94 4.29 12.93
C SER A 59 -11.15 5.61 12.87
N THR A 60 -11.79 6.72 13.23
CA THR A 60 -11.11 8.04 13.25
C THR A 60 -9.87 8.02 14.16
N GLU A 61 -9.91 7.28 15.26
CA GLU A 61 -8.79 7.13 16.18
C GLU A 61 -7.63 6.36 15.53
N ASP A 62 -7.93 5.23 14.86
CA ASP A 62 -6.95 4.45 14.13
C ASP A 62 -6.37 5.24 12.94
N GLN A 63 -7.19 6.00 12.21
CA GLN A 63 -6.72 6.88 11.14
C GLN A 63 -5.73 7.92 11.66
N THR A 64 -6.04 8.55 12.79
CA THR A 64 -5.16 9.53 13.44
C THR A 64 -3.85 8.88 13.89
N ALA A 65 -3.91 7.68 14.46
CA ALA A 65 -2.73 6.93 14.87
C ALA A 65 -1.84 6.55 13.67
N ILE A 66 -2.44 6.08 12.58
CA ILE A 66 -1.72 5.76 11.32
C ILE A 66 -1.08 7.03 10.74
N PHE A 67 -1.81 8.15 10.68
CA PHE A 67 -1.29 9.42 10.19
C PHE A 67 -0.10 9.92 11.03
N SER A 68 -0.22 9.89 12.36
CA SER A 68 0.85 10.26 13.28
C SER A 68 2.07 9.35 13.13
N GLY A 69 1.85 8.04 13.03
CA GLY A 69 2.91 7.07 12.78
C GLY A 69 3.61 7.27 11.44
N TRP A 70 2.86 7.58 10.38
CA TRP A 70 3.38 7.91 9.06
C TRP A 70 4.18 9.21 9.07
N SER A 71 3.70 10.25 9.73
CA SER A 71 4.42 11.51 9.93
C SER A 71 5.75 11.28 10.65
N SER A 72 5.74 10.46 11.69
CA SER A 72 6.95 10.07 12.42
C SER A 72 7.92 9.27 11.55
N PHE A 73 7.41 8.42 10.67
CA PHE A 73 8.23 7.68 9.70
C PHE A 73 8.88 8.62 8.69
N LEU A 74 8.18 9.61 8.15
CA LEU A 74 8.79 10.61 7.27
C LEU A 74 9.91 11.36 7.97
N ASN A 75 9.76 11.67 9.24
CA ASN A 75 10.79 12.31 10.05
C ASN A 75 12.02 11.45 10.35
N TYR A 76 11.99 10.14 10.05
CA TYR A 76 13.19 9.30 10.09
C TYR A 76 14.23 9.73 9.04
N PHE A 77 13.78 10.16 7.85
CA PHE A 77 14.67 10.52 6.74
C PHE A 77 15.30 11.90 6.97
N ASP A 78 16.62 11.95 7.09
CA ASP A 78 17.38 13.19 7.19
C ASP A 78 17.80 13.72 5.80
N CYS A 79 18.53 14.84 5.78
CA CYS A 79 18.99 15.49 4.55
C CYS A 79 20.00 14.65 3.74
N SER A 80 20.64 13.65 4.35
CA SER A 80 21.59 12.75 3.69
C SER A 80 20.92 11.53 3.06
N LEU A 81 19.61 11.34 3.33
CA LEU A 81 18.85 10.15 2.96
C LEU A 81 17.60 10.51 2.13
N PRO A 82 17.76 11.00 0.87
CA PRO A 82 16.63 11.21 -0.01
C PRO A 82 15.96 9.88 -0.34
N PHE A 83 14.63 9.91 -0.51
CA PHE A 83 13.86 8.73 -0.86
C PHE A 83 12.79 9.01 -1.89
N GLN A 84 12.34 7.95 -2.52
CA GLN A 84 11.31 7.93 -3.56
C GLN A 84 10.18 7.01 -3.12
N LEU A 85 8.94 7.50 -3.14
CA LEU A 85 7.75 6.67 -3.09
C LEU A 85 7.24 6.48 -4.52
N SER A 86 7.00 5.24 -4.90
CA SER A 86 6.51 4.89 -6.24
C SER A 86 5.26 4.02 -6.14
N PHE A 87 4.24 4.42 -6.89
CA PHE A 87 2.99 3.70 -7.04
C PHE A 87 2.86 3.32 -8.51
N VAL A 88 2.90 2.03 -8.79
CA VAL A 88 2.95 1.51 -10.15
C VAL A 88 1.68 0.73 -10.44
N ASN A 89 0.82 1.29 -11.29
CA ASN A 89 -0.37 0.65 -11.83
C ASN A 89 -0.04 0.06 -13.20
N ARG A 90 -0.12 -1.26 -13.34
CA ARG A 90 0.17 -1.97 -14.59
C ARG A 90 -0.94 -2.94 -14.93
N ARG A 91 -1.22 -3.05 -16.24
CA ARG A 91 -2.07 -4.13 -16.73
C ARG A 91 -1.30 -5.46 -16.68
N SER A 92 -1.77 -6.35 -15.83
CA SER A 92 -1.24 -7.70 -15.70
C SER A 92 -2.27 -8.71 -16.16
N ARG A 93 -1.83 -9.89 -16.65
CA ARG A 93 -2.74 -11.02 -16.71
C ARG A 93 -3.03 -11.42 -15.27
N ALA A 94 -4.30 -11.33 -14.88
CA ALA A 94 -4.80 -11.73 -13.57
C ALA A 94 -4.32 -13.13 -13.11
N THR A 95 -3.94 -13.99 -14.05
CA THR A 95 -3.45 -15.35 -13.80
C THR A 95 -2.03 -15.45 -13.25
N SER A 96 -1.17 -14.41 -13.39
CA SER A 96 0.25 -14.57 -13.04
C SER A 96 0.54 -14.38 -11.54
N ARG A 97 -0.23 -13.55 -10.83
CA ARG A 97 -0.08 -13.31 -9.38
C ARG A 97 -0.97 -14.19 -8.49
N TYR A 98 -2.10 -14.66 -9.02
CA TYR A 98 -2.96 -15.57 -8.29
C TYR A 98 -2.51 -17.00 -8.52
N LYS A 99 -1.57 -17.48 -7.75
CA LYS A 99 -1.38 -18.92 -7.56
C LYS A 99 -2.58 -19.41 -6.73
N VAL A 100 -3.77 -19.46 -7.35
CA VAL A 100 -4.88 -20.24 -6.80
C VAL A 100 -4.50 -21.69 -7.02
N ASN A 101 -3.79 -22.24 -6.07
CA ASN A 101 -3.46 -23.64 -6.03
C ASN A 101 -3.97 -24.17 -4.69
N ILE A 102 -5.11 -24.86 -4.74
CA ILE A 102 -5.58 -25.66 -3.62
C ILE A 102 -4.93 -27.04 -3.84
N PRO A 103 -4.00 -27.47 -3.00
CA PRO A 103 -3.32 -28.74 -3.21
C PRO A 103 -4.31 -29.90 -3.07
N ALA A 104 -4.16 -30.90 -3.93
CA ALA A 104 -4.88 -32.16 -3.81
C ALA A 104 -4.58 -32.79 -2.43
N GLN A 105 -5.62 -33.26 -1.74
CA GLN A 105 -5.52 -33.90 -0.43
C GLN A 105 -5.62 -35.42 -0.51
N GLN A 106 -5.68 -35.97 -1.72
CA GLN A 106 -5.84 -37.41 -2.03
C GLN A 106 -7.13 -38.00 -1.43
N ASP A 107 -8.21 -37.23 -1.43
CA ASP A 107 -9.51 -37.61 -0.96
C ASP A 107 -10.58 -37.55 -2.07
N LYS A 108 -11.80 -37.99 -1.77
CA LYS A 108 -12.93 -38.00 -2.73
C LYS A 108 -13.38 -36.61 -3.20
N TYR A 109 -12.80 -35.53 -2.66
CA TYR A 109 -13.16 -34.14 -2.95
C TYR A 109 -12.17 -33.45 -3.89
N ASP A 110 -11.13 -34.13 -4.35
CA ASP A 110 -10.13 -33.52 -5.23
C ASP A 110 -10.72 -33.04 -6.55
N SER A 111 -11.70 -33.76 -7.11
CA SER A 111 -12.42 -33.29 -8.31
C SER A 111 -13.20 -31.98 -8.05
N ILE A 112 -13.73 -31.79 -6.85
CA ILE A 112 -14.42 -30.54 -6.45
C ILE A 112 -13.40 -29.41 -6.23
N ARG A 113 -12.20 -29.72 -5.72
CA ARG A 113 -11.11 -28.75 -5.61
C ARG A 113 -10.67 -28.24 -6.98
N ASP A 114 -10.53 -29.14 -7.95
CA ASP A 114 -10.17 -28.77 -9.33
C ASP A 114 -11.23 -27.87 -9.97
N GLU A 115 -12.52 -28.24 -9.86
CA GLU A 115 -13.64 -27.43 -10.35
C GLU A 115 -13.68 -26.05 -9.67
N TYR A 116 -13.45 -26.01 -8.36
CA TYR A 116 -13.40 -24.78 -7.60
C TYR A 116 -12.21 -23.89 -8.01
N VAL A 117 -11.03 -24.46 -8.23
CA VAL A 117 -9.85 -23.75 -8.75
C VAL A 117 -10.12 -23.16 -10.13
N ASP A 118 -10.79 -23.91 -11.01
CA ASP A 118 -11.13 -23.44 -12.35
C ASP A 118 -12.20 -22.34 -12.32
N MET A 119 -13.19 -22.45 -11.43
CA MET A 119 -14.14 -21.37 -11.16
C MET A 119 -13.42 -20.11 -10.69
N LEU A 120 -12.49 -20.20 -9.73
CA LEU A 120 -11.71 -19.07 -9.26
C LEU A 120 -10.86 -18.44 -10.36
N LYS A 121 -10.17 -19.25 -11.18
CA LYS A 121 -9.44 -18.77 -12.37
C LYS A 121 -10.39 -18.03 -13.34
N GLY A 122 -11.60 -18.56 -13.53
CA GLY A 122 -12.62 -17.90 -14.34
C GLY A 122 -13.09 -16.57 -13.78
N GLN A 123 -13.26 -16.44 -12.45
CA GLN A 123 -13.60 -15.16 -11.81
C GLN A 123 -12.44 -14.15 -11.90
N ILE A 124 -11.22 -14.60 -11.67
CA ILE A 124 -10.02 -13.80 -11.85
C ILE A 124 -9.88 -13.29 -13.30
N ALA A 125 -10.19 -14.13 -14.28
CA ALA A 125 -10.16 -13.75 -15.69
C ALA A 125 -11.27 -12.73 -16.08
N LYS A 126 -12.38 -12.74 -15.36
CA LYS A 126 -13.49 -11.77 -15.52
C LYS A 126 -13.25 -10.47 -14.75
N SER A 127 -12.26 -10.40 -13.87
CA SER A 127 -11.89 -9.16 -13.20
C SER A 127 -11.48 -8.14 -14.26
N ASN A 128 -12.30 -7.10 -14.45
CA ASN A 128 -12.24 -6.27 -15.66
C ASN A 128 -11.03 -5.36 -15.72
N ASN A 129 -10.38 -5.05 -14.61
CA ASN A 129 -9.37 -4.01 -14.64
C ASN A 129 -7.96 -4.57 -14.84
N GLY A 130 -7.70 -5.84 -14.51
CA GLY A 130 -6.38 -6.45 -14.74
C GLY A 130 -5.21 -5.55 -14.29
N ILE A 131 -5.49 -4.51 -13.50
CA ILE A 131 -4.50 -3.57 -13.02
C ILE A 131 -3.93 -4.08 -11.71
N ASP A 132 -2.64 -4.27 -11.76
CA ASP A 132 -1.83 -4.63 -10.62
C ASP A 132 -1.21 -3.37 -10.04
N ARG A 133 -1.47 -3.11 -8.75
CA ARG A 133 -0.97 -1.95 -8.03
C ARG A 133 0.14 -2.37 -7.09
N SER A 134 1.34 -1.87 -7.35
CA SER A 134 2.51 -2.13 -6.52
C SER A 134 3.04 -0.83 -5.93
N LYS A 135 3.55 -0.91 -4.72
CA LYS A 135 4.05 0.25 -3.96
C LYS A 135 5.47 -0.01 -3.51
N TYR A 136 6.34 0.96 -3.77
CA TYR A 136 7.75 0.85 -3.47
C TYR A 136 8.26 2.09 -2.75
N ILE A 137 9.15 1.88 -1.79
CA ILE A 137 10.00 2.92 -1.24
C ILE A 137 11.44 2.62 -1.65
N THR A 138 12.08 3.58 -2.30
CA THR A 138 13.49 3.51 -2.69
C THR A 138 14.25 4.61 -1.98
N PHE A 139 15.29 4.27 -1.26
CA PHE A 139 16.14 5.22 -0.53
C PHE A 139 17.56 5.18 -1.07
N ASN A 140 18.21 6.35 -1.02
CA ASN A 140 19.50 6.59 -1.64
C ASN A 140 20.52 7.06 -0.61
N ILE A 141 21.76 6.63 -0.79
CA ILE A 141 22.88 7.18 -0.03
C ILE A 141 24.06 7.50 -0.96
N PRO A 142 24.79 8.60 -0.74
CA PRO A 142 26.09 8.81 -1.35
C PRO A 142 27.12 7.94 -0.64
N ALA A 143 27.99 7.26 -1.40
CA ALA A 143 29.10 6.48 -0.88
C ALA A 143 30.25 6.42 -1.90
N ALA A 144 31.48 6.34 -1.43
CA ALA A 144 32.64 6.27 -2.29
C ALA A 144 32.78 4.88 -2.96
N SER A 145 32.26 3.84 -2.32
CA SER A 145 32.36 2.46 -2.79
C SER A 145 31.17 1.60 -2.36
N MET A 146 31.02 0.44 -3.02
CA MET A 146 30.02 -0.56 -2.65
C MET A 146 30.26 -1.14 -1.24
N SER A 147 31.51 -1.26 -0.81
CA SER A 147 31.86 -1.75 0.52
C SER A 147 31.41 -0.81 1.64
N GLU A 148 31.38 0.49 1.38
CA GLU A 148 30.81 1.50 2.28
C GLU A 148 29.28 1.55 2.19
N ALA A 149 28.73 1.46 0.98
CA ALA A 149 27.29 1.56 0.73
C ALA A 149 26.50 0.42 1.36
N ARG A 150 26.96 -0.83 1.22
CA ARG A 150 26.23 -2.05 1.63
C ARG A 150 25.82 -2.06 3.11
N PRO A 151 26.72 -1.84 4.09
CA PRO A 151 26.32 -1.87 5.51
C PRO A 151 25.42 -0.69 5.89
N ARG A 152 25.60 0.50 5.26
CA ARG A 152 24.75 1.66 5.50
C ARG A 152 23.34 1.44 4.96
N LEU A 153 23.20 0.95 3.73
CA LEU A 153 21.90 0.61 3.12
C LEU A 153 21.20 -0.52 3.88
N GLY A 154 21.94 -1.53 4.37
CA GLY A 154 21.37 -2.60 5.18
C GLY A 154 20.79 -2.10 6.51
N ARG A 155 21.41 -1.11 7.15
CA ARG A 155 20.87 -0.45 8.34
C ARG A 155 19.59 0.32 8.02
N VAL A 156 19.62 1.16 6.99
CA VAL A 156 18.45 1.94 6.56
C VAL A 156 17.28 1.01 6.18
N GLU A 157 17.57 -0.10 5.49
CA GLU A 157 16.56 -1.12 5.17
C GLU A 157 15.90 -1.69 6.42
N ALA A 158 16.70 -2.09 7.41
CA ALA A 158 16.17 -2.62 8.67
C ALA A 158 15.30 -1.59 9.41
N ASP A 159 15.73 -0.33 9.44
CA ASP A 159 14.97 0.76 10.06
C ASP A 159 13.66 1.05 9.31
N VAL A 160 13.69 1.09 7.98
CA VAL A 160 12.49 1.27 7.12
C VAL A 160 11.50 0.13 7.35
N MET A 161 11.97 -1.11 7.34
CA MET A 161 11.11 -2.28 7.61
C MET A 161 10.54 -2.25 9.05
N GLY A 162 11.35 -1.84 10.03
CA GLY A 162 10.91 -1.66 11.41
C GLY A 162 9.81 -0.61 11.55
N ASN A 163 9.90 0.50 10.81
CA ASN A 163 8.88 1.54 10.78
C ASN A 163 7.57 1.03 10.15
N PHE A 164 7.64 0.34 9.01
CA PHE A 164 6.47 -0.28 8.40
C PHE A 164 5.80 -1.31 9.32
N LYS A 165 6.59 -2.15 9.98
CA LYS A 165 6.07 -3.13 10.96
C LYS A 165 5.31 -2.45 12.11
N ARG A 166 5.80 -1.31 12.62
CA ARG A 166 5.08 -0.53 13.66
C ARG A 166 3.75 0.03 13.17
N LEU A 167 3.63 0.36 11.88
CA LEU A 167 2.38 0.77 11.25
C LEU A 167 1.46 -0.42 10.90
N GLY A 168 1.89 -1.67 11.13
CA GLY A 168 1.15 -2.86 10.74
C GLY A 168 1.22 -3.18 9.25
N VAL A 169 2.14 -2.56 8.51
CA VAL A 169 2.34 -2.73 7.07
C VAL A 169 3.31 -3.88 6.82
N GLN A 170 2.91 -4.84 6.00
CA GLN A 170 3.81 -5.89 5.51
C GLN A 170 4.72 -5.30 4.43
N CYS A 171 6.00 -5.63 4.48
CA CYS A 171 6.97 -5.16 3.50
C CYS A 171 8.10 -6.18 3.30
N GLN A 172 8.72 -6.13 2.12
CA GLN A 172 9.85 -7.00 1.77
C GLN A 172 10.90 -6.21 0.97
N PRO A 173 12.18 -6.39 1.25
CA PRO A 173 13.25 -5.82 0.43
C PRO A 173 13.31 -6.56 -0.90
N LEU A 174 13.50 -5.83 -1.99
CA LEU A 174 13.66 -6.44 -3.31
C LEU A 174 15.11 -6.81 -3.55
N ASP A 175 15.33 -8.03 -4.03
CA ASP A 175 16.62 -8.44 -4.58
C ASP A 175 16.88 -7.84 -5.98
N GLY A 176 18.07 -8.07 -6.54
CA GLY A 176 18.42 -7.50 -7.83
C GLY A 176 17.58 -8.02 -8.99
N ARG A 177 17.14 -9.28 -8.95
CA ARG A 177 16.27 -9.88 -9.96
C ARG A 177 14.85 -9.28 -9.88
N GLU A 178 14.35 -9.13 -8.68
CA GLU A 178 13.03 -8.54 -8.43
C GLU A 178 13.00 -7.07 -8.87
N ARG A 179 14.04 -6.29 -8.53
CA ARG A 179 14.16 -4.90 -9.01
C ARG A 179 14.24 -4.84 -10.54
N LEU A 180 15.01 -5.72 -11.18
CA LEU A 180 15.05 -5.79 -12.65
C LEU A 180 13.70 -6.18 -13.25
N ALA A 181 12.93 -7.07 -12.60
CA ALA A 181 11.58 -7.42 -13.04
C ALA A 181 10.61 -6.22 -12.96
N VAL A 182 10.68 -5.41 -11.89
CA VAL A 182 9.90 -4.19 -11.76
C VAL A 182 10.24 -3.20 -12.87
N LEU A 183 11.54 -2.95 -13.11
CA LEU A 183 12.01 -2.04 -14.14
C LEU A 183 11.65 -2.53 -15.56
N HIS A 184 11.85 -3.83 -15.84
CA HIS A 184 11.41 -4.44 -17.08
C HIS A 184 9.93 -4.17 -17.32
N GLY A 185 9.15 -4.35 -16.28
CA GLY A 185 7.74 -4.11 -16.36
C GLY A 185 7.33 -2.66 -16.65
N GLN A 186 8.04 -1.68 -16.11
CA GLN A 186 7.80 -0.26 -16.41
C GLN A 186 8.21 0.11 -17.84
N MET A 187 9.19 -0.61 -18.41
CA MET A 187 9.73 -0.36 -19.75
C MET A 187 9.09 -1.19 -20.86
N HIS A 188 8.30 -2.21 -20.51
CA HIS A 188 7.59 -3.06 -21.45
C HIS A 188 6.08 -3.03 -21.19
N PRO A 189 5.43 -1.87 -21.37
CA PRO A 189 4.00 -1.75 -21.13
C PRO A 189 3.21 -2.66 -22.09
N GLY A 190 2.18 -3.32 -21.57
CA GLY A 190 1.36 -4.26 -22.34
C GLY A 190 1.99 -5.60 -22.65
N GLN A 191 3.27 -5.83 -22.36
CA GLN A 191 3.89 -7.14 -22.49
C GLN A 191 3.32 -8.14 -21.48
N ARG A 192 3.02 -9.34 -22.00
CA ARG A 192 2.35 -10.42 -21.26
C ARG A 192 3.28 -11.53 -20.83
N GLU A 193 4.52 -11.51 -21.32
CA GLU A 193 5.50 -12.53 -21.00
C GLU A 193 6.17 -12.27 -19.66
N PRO A 194 6.42 -13.33 -18.86
CA PRO A 194 7.13 -13.18 -17.59
C PRO A 194 8.59 -12.78 -17.87
N PHE A 195 9.13 -11.91 -17.04
CA PHE A 195 10.54 -11.52 -17.08
C PHE A 195 11.43 -12.74 -16.84
N ARG A 196 12.28 -13.06 -17.82
CA ARG A 196 13.22 -14.18 -17.78
C ARG A 196 14.64 -13.65 -17.64
N PHE A 197 15.20 -13.81 -16.45
CA PHE A 197 16.56 -13.37 -16.14
C PHE A 197 17.19 -14.29 -15.09
N SER A 198 18.47 -14.62 -15.28
CA SER A 198 19.28 -15.31 -14.30
C SER A 198 20.69 -14.70 -14.25
N TRP A 199 21.20 -14.47 -13.06
CA TRP A 199 22.56 -13.98 -12.84
C TRP A 199 23.62 -14.90 -13.47
N LYS A 200 23.32 -16.20 -13.62
CA LYS A 200 24.21 -17.19 -14.24
C LYS A 200 24.37 -17.00 -15.74
N ASP A 201 23.51 -16.23 -16.38
CA ASP A 201 23.51 -16.02 -17.82
C ASP A 201 24.42 -14.86 -18.23
N ILE A 202 24.63 -13.87 -17.33
CA ILE A 202 25.50 -12.69 -17.61
C ILE A 202 26.90 -13.10 -18.07
N PRO A 203 27.67 -13.97 -17.35
CA PRO A 203 29.00 -14.35 -17.78
C PRO A 203 29.02 -15.15 -19.09
N LYS A 204 27.93 -15.86 -19.41
CA LYS A 204 27.83 -16.70 -20.60
C LYS A 204 27.49 -15.92 -21.85
N THR A 205 26.64 -14.90 -21.73
CA THR A 205 26.12 -14.12 -22.86
C THR A 205 26.93 -12.86 -23.11
N GLY A 206 27.66 -12.36 -22.11
CA GLY A 206 28.35 -11.07 -22.16
C GLY A 206 27.36 -9.88 -22.11
N MET A 207 26.06 -10.13 -21.91
CA MET A 207 25.02 -9.11 -21.80
C MET A 207 25.01 -8.52 -20.40
N GLY A 208 24.82 -7.19 -20.31
CA GLY A 208 24.61 -6.51 -19.03
C GLY A 208 23.16 -6.57 -18.57
N THR A 209 22.91 -6.24 -17.31
CA THR A 209 21.52 -6.22 -16.75
C THR A 209 20.59 -5.30 -17.52
N LYS A 210 21.09 -4.22 -18.12
CA LYS A 210 20.31 -3.30 -18.95
C LYS A 210 19.78 -3.92 -20.22
N ASP A 211 20.49 -4.88 -20.80
CA ASP A 211 20.09 -5.54 -22.04
C ASP A 211 18.84 -6.41 -21.85
N TYR A 212 18.63 -6.92 -20.63
CA TYR A 212 17.45 -7.71 -20.29
C TYR A 212 16.21 -6.87 -19.99
N ILE A 213 16.36 -5.57 -19.67
CA ILE A 213 15.24 -4.71 -19.29
C ILE A 213 14.98 -3.57 -20.26
N ALA A 214 15.91 -3.27 -21.18
CA ALA A 214 15.73 -2.20 -22.15
C ALA A 214 14.61 -2.55 -23.13
N PRO A 215 13.73 -1.59 -23.47
CA PRO A 215 12.75 -1.77 -24.53
C PRO A 215 13.43 -1.69 -25.90
N ASP A 216 12.72 -2.11 -26.95
CA ASP A 216 13.20 -2.03 -28.33
C ASP A 216 13.61 -0.60 -28.73
N SER A 217 12.88 0.39 -28.25
CA SER A 217 13.14 1.80 -28.57
C SER A 217 12.52 2.75 -27.56
N PHE A 218 13.16 3.93 -27.42
CA PHE A 218 12.57 5.14 -26.84
C PHE A 218 12.47 6.23 -27.91
N ASP A 219 11.38 7.00 -27.90
CA ASP A 219 11.22 8.18 -28.74
C ASP A 219 10.73 9.37 -27.91
N PHE A 220 11.62 10.33 -27.64
CA PHE A 220 11.35 11.56 -26.87
C PHE A 220 11.36 12.82 -27.75
N ARG A 221 11.18 12.69 -29.07
CA ARG A 221 11.22 13.83 -30.01
C ARG A 221 10.03 14.77 -29.87
N GLN A 222 8.92 14.31 -29.30
CA GLN A 222 7.75 15.15 -29.10
C GLN A 222 7.86 15.89 -27.76
N SER A 223 7.39 17.16 -27.74
CA SER A 223 7.51 18.00 -26.55
C SER A 223 6.67 17.49 -25.35
N ARG A 224 5.50 16.89 -25.61
CA ARG A 224 4.47 16.58 -24.60
C ARG A 224 4.15 15.11 -24.44
N THR A 225 4.71 14.27 -25.29
CA THR A 225 4.51 12.81 -25.28
C THR A 225 5.79 12.10 -25.66
N PHE A 226 5.89 10.85 -25.31
CA PHE A 226 6.99 9.97 -25.71
C PHE A 226 6.47 8.59 -26.11
N ARG A 227 7.35 7.75 -26.64
CA ARG A 227 7.04 6.34 -26.92
C ARG A 227 8.07 5.43 -26.24
N VAL A 228 7.55 4.31 -25.72
CA VAL A 228 8.34 3.18 -25.23
C VAL A 228 7.90 1.97 -26.03
N GLY A 229 8.75 1.48 -26.94
CA GLY A 229 8.35 0.50 -27.93
C GLY A 229 7.16 0.99 -28.75
N GLN A 230 6.04 0.25 -28.68
CA GLN A 230 4.80 0.62 -29.37
C GLN A 230 3.85 1.47 -28.53
N ALA A 231 4.07 1.58 -27.22
CA ALA A 231 3.19 2.31 -26.32
C ALA A 231 3.47 3.82 -26.33
N TRP A 232 2.42 4.61 -26.12
CA TRP A 232 2.48 6.04 -25.93
C TRP A 232 2.55 6.40 -24.46
N GLY A 233 3.36 7.37 -24.11
CA GLY A 233 3.52 7.86 -22.74
C GLY A 233 3.48 9.38 -22.65
N ALA A 234 3.10 9.88 -21.48
CA ALA A 234 3.17 11.29 -21.11
C ALA A 234 3.61 11.44 -19.65
N ALA A 235 4.66 12.20 -19.44
CA ALA A 235 5.14 12.58 -18.12
C ALA A 235 4.60 13.96 -17.75
N SER A 236 4.03 14.07 -16.56
CA SER A 236 3.45 15.29 -16.01
C SER A 236 3.91 15.46 -14.55
N TYR A 237 3.87 16.68 -14.05
CA TYR A 237 4.07 16.97 -12.65
C TYR A 237 2.80 17.55 -12.02
N LEU A 238 2.61 17.32 -10.75
CA LEU A 238 1.50 17.88 -9.99
C LEU A 238 1.92 19.21 -9.37
N GLN A 239 1.28 20.28 -9.82
CA GLN A 239 1.40 21.59 -9.20
C GLN A 239 0.32 21.74 -8.13
N ILE A 240 0.72 21.79 -6.88
CA ILE A 240 -0.16 21.96 -5.75
C ILE A 240 -0.44 23.44 -5.58
N LEU A 241 -1.69 23.86 -5.73
CA LEU A 241 -2.12 25.26 -5.58
C LEU A 241 -2.86 25.48 -4.26
N ALA A 242 -3.41 24.42 -3.69
CA ALA A 242 -4.15 24.44 -2.43
C ALA A 242 -3.24 24.81 -1.24
N SER A 243 -3.79 25.54 -0.29
CA SER A 243 -3.22 25.74 1.05
C SER A 243 -3.41 24.49 1.90
N GLU A 244 -4.59 23.85 1.78
CA GLU A 244 -4.92 22.59 2.45
C GLU A 244 -5.13 21.49 1.41
N MET A 245 -4.60 20.31 1.70
CA MET A 245 -4.64 19.15 0.83
C MET A 245 -5.61 18.10 1.37
N SER A 246 -6.16 17.28 0.49
CA SER A 246 -6.94 16.10 0.88
C SER A 246 -6.12 14.83 0.66
N ASP A 247 -6.22 13.91 1.60
CA ASP A 247 -5.66 12.55 1.52
C ASP A 247 -6.27 11.73 0.36
N ARG A 248 -7.44 12.11 -0.15
CA ARG A 248 -8.15 11.41 -1.24
C ARG A 248 -7.53 11.60 -2.61
N LEU A 249 -6.75 12.67 -2.83
CA LEU A 249 -6.15 12.96 -4.15
C LEU A 249 -5.34 11.78 -4.69
N LEU A 250 -4.40 11.27 -3.88
CA LEU A 250 -3.55 10.15 -4.28
C LEU A 250 -4.37 8.89 -4.53
N ALA A 251 -5.34 8.60 -3.66
CA ALA A 251 -6.22 7.44 -3.78
C ALA A 251 -7.02 7.46 -5.08
N GLU A 252 -7.69 8.57 -5.40
CA GLU A 252 -8.50 8.68 -6.63
C GLU A 252 -7.65 8.54 -7.90
N ILE A 253 -6.41 9.04 -7.91
CA ILE A 253 -5.49 8.85 -9.04
C ILE A 253 -5.10 7.37 -9.18
N LEU A 254 -4.81 6.69 -8.07
CA LEU A 254 -4.39 5.29 -8.10
C LEU A 254 -5.55 4.31 -8.37
N GLU A 255 -6.79 4.70 -8.10
CA GLU A 255 -7.99 3.89 -8.40
C GLU A 255 -8.37 3.88 -9.89
N LEU A 256 -7.78 4.74 -10.71
CA LEU A 256 -8.09 4.82 -12.15
C LEU A 256 -7.77 3.50 -12.89
N ASP A 257 -8.63 3.17 -13.87
CA ASP A 257 -8.40 2.09 -14.84
C ASP A 257 -7.42 2.52 -15.94
N ALA A 258 -6.20 2.86 -15.53
CA ALA A 258 -5.13 3.33 -16.42
C ALA A 258 -3.77 2.77 -15.98
N GLU A 259 -2.91 2.48 -16.94
CA GLU A 259 -1.50 2.23 -16.66
C GLU A 259 -0.83 3.56 -16.34
N LEU A 260 -0.42 3.73 -15.10
CA LEU A 260 0.27 4.94 -14.65
C LEU A 260 1.28 4.64 -13.56
N THR A 261 2.27 5.49 -13.46
CA THR A 261 3.21 5.52 -12.34
C THR A 261 3.15 6.89 -11.67
N VAL A 262 2.76 6.91 -10.41
CA VAL A 262 2.88 8.09 -9.55
C VAL A 262 4.17 7.99 -8.78
N THR A 263 4.97 9.04 -8.81
CA THR A 263 6.26 9.06 -8.12
C THR A 263 6.42 10.34 -7.33
N MET A 264 6.80 10.18 -6.07
CA MET A 264 7.16 11.27 -5.17
C MET A 264 8.63 11.13 -4.79
N HIS A 265 9.46 12.05 -5.27
CA HIS A 265 10.84 12.21 -4.77
C HIS A 265 10.82 13.19 -3.62
N ILE A 266 11.31 12.76 -2.48
CA ILE A 266 11.26 13.50 -1.22
C ILE A 266 12.69 13.63 -0.69
N GLN A 267 13.10 14.88 -0.46
CA GLN A 267 14.37 15.22 0.12
C GLN A 267 14.17 16.12 1.33
N THR A 268 14.65 15.70 2.48
CA THR A 268 14.61 16.49 3.70
C THR A 268 15.58 17.66 3.59
N VAL A 269 15.15 18.84 4.00
CA VAL A 269 15.99 20.03 4.10
C VAL A 269 16.58 20.07 5.51
N ASP A 270 17.87 20.43 5.60
CA ASP A 270 18.50 20.66 6.91
C ASP A 270 17.71 21.71 7.70
N GLN A 271 17.40 21.41 8.97
CA GLN A 271 16.50 22.21 9.82
C GLN A 271 17.01 23.64 10.01
N LEU A 272 18.31 23.82 10.24
CA LEU A 272 18.89 25.16 10.41
C LEU A 272 18.82 25.94 9.10
N LYS A 273 19.07 25.28 7.97
CA LYS A 273 18.99 25.88 6.64
C LYS A 273 17.55 26.26 6.29
N ALA A 274 16.59 25.41 6.61
CA ALA A 274 15.15 25.69 6.41
C ALA A 274 14.72 26.93 7.20
N ILE A 275 14.98 26.96 8.51
CA ILE A 275 14.66 28.09 9.39
C ILE A 275 15.31 29.38 8.89
N LYS A 276 16.61 29.33 8.52
CA LYS A 276 17.34 30.50 7.99
C LYS A 276 16.72 31.01 6.69
N THR A 277 16.32 30.10 5.79
CA THR A 277 15.69 30.46 4.50
C THR A 277 14.34 31.14 4.73
N ILE A 278 13.50 30.61 5.64
CA ILE A 278 12.19 31.21 5.94
C ILE A 278 12.34 32.58 6.64
N LYS A 279 13.26 32.70 7.61
CA LYS A 279 13.57 34.00 8.21
C LYS A 279 14.01 35.02 7.18
N GLY A 280 14.81 34.61 6.20
CA GLY A 280 15.19 35.46 5.06
C GLY A 280 13.96 35.91 4.26
N LYS A 281 13.07 35.00 3.93
CA LYS A 281 11.82 35.33 3.22
C LYS A 281 10.90 36.26 4.01
N ILE A 282 10.76 36.05 5.32
CA ILE A 282 10.00 36.97 6.19
C ILE A 282 10.62 38.38 6.15
N SER A 283 11.95 38.49 6.19
CA SER A 283 12.64 39.78 6.07
C SER A 283 12.38 40.44 4.70
N ASP A 284 12.40 39.66 3.61
CA ASP A 284 12.12 40.19 2.26
C ASP A 284 10.66 40.67 2.16
N ILE A 285 9.69 39.90 2.69
CA ILE A 285 8.27 40.30 2.76
C ILE A 285 8.13 41.59 3.62
N GLY A 286 8.85 41.69 4.71
CA GLY A 286 8.88 42.90 5.54
C GLY A 286 9.37 44.13 4.76
N ARG A 287 10.42 43.97 3.93
CA ARG A 287 10.90 45.05 3.05
C ARG A 287 9.83 45.42 2.01
N MET A 288 9.18 44.43 1.37
CA MET A 288 8.10 44.68 0.42
C MET A 288 6.93 45.45 1.07
N LYS A 289 6.56 45.09 2.31
CA LYS A 289 5.53 45.83 3.08
C LYS A 289 5.90 47.29 3.25
N VAL A 290 7.17 47.58 3.69
CA VAL A 290 7.65 48.95 3.85
C VAL A 290 7.67 49.72 2.51
N GLU A 291 8.01 49.05 1.40
CA GLU A 291 7.97 49.68 0.08
C GLU A 291 6.55 50.02 -0.36
N GLU A 292 5.59 49.11 -0.15
CA GLU A 292 4.18 49.36 -0.51
C GLU A 292 3.56 50.44 0.41
N GLN A 293 3.89 50.46 1.72
CA GLN A 293 3.52 51.54 2.62
C GLN A 293 4.03 52.91 2.15
N LYS A 294 5.30 52.99 1.75
CA LYS A 294 5.88 54.23 1.18
C LYS A 294 5.19 54.67 -0.10
N LYS A 295 4.80 53.73 -0.97
CA LYS A 295 4.00 54.03 -2.18
C LYS A 295 2.60 54.55 -1.85
N ALA A 296 1.91 53.90 -0.91
CA ALA A 296 0.58 54.31 -0.44
C ALA A 296 0.62 55.77 0.07
N VAL A 297 1.57 56.09 0.96
CA VAL A 297 1.73 57.46 1.46
C VAL A 297 2.01 58.49 0.34
N ARG A 298 2.87 58.14 -0.62
CA ARG A 298 3.17 59.03 -1.76
C ARG A 298 1.94 59.25 -2.66
N SER A 299 1.01 58.31 -2.69
CA SER A 299 -0.20 58.33 -3.47
C SER A 299 -1.42 58.88 -2.69
N GLY A 300 -1.23 59.31 -1.43
CA GLY A 300 -2.28 59.88 -0.59
C GLY A 300 -3.24 58.84 0.01
N TYR A 301 -2.87 57.57 0.02
CA TYR A 301 -3.61 56.47 0.65
C TYR A 301 -3.10 56.17 2.07
N ASP A 302 -3.97 55.52 2.87
CA ASP A 302 -3.60 55.10 4.22
C ASP A 302 -2.49 54.05 4.19
N MET A 303 -1.52 54.15 5.13
CA MET A 303 -0.40 53.21 5.30
C MET A 303 -0.86 51.81 5.69
N GLU A 304 -2.07 51.64 6.22
CA GLU A 304 -2.63 50.33 6.60
C GLU A 304 -3.15 49.52 5.41
N ILE A 305 -3.37 50.15 4.25
CA ILE A 305 -3.83 49.50 3.02
C ILE A 305 -2.65 48.79 2.36
N LEU A 306 -2.45 47.53 2.70
CA LEU A 306 -1.48 46.65 2.05
C LEU A 306 -2.17 45.70 1.08
N PRO A 307 -1.51 45.28 0.00
CA PRO A 307 -2.02 44.25 -0.88
C PRO A 307 -2.36 42.97 -0.05
N PRO A 308 -3.57 42.39 -0.23
CA PRO A 308 -4.03 41.22 0.52
C PRO A 308 -3.02 40.06 0.46
N ASP A 309 -2.37 39.85 -0.67
CA ASP A 309 -1.37 38.80 -0.87
C ASP A 309 -0.17 38.96 0.07
N LEU A 310 0.31 40.20 0.29
CA LEU A 310 1.44 40.44 1.20
C LEU A 310 1.10 40.17 2.67
N ILE A 311 -0.17 40.42 3.06
CA ILE A 311 -0.66 40.11 4.40
C ILE A 311 -0.71 38.60 4.58
N THR A 312 -1.29 37.89 3.62
CA THR A 312 -1.41 36.42 3.65
C THR A 312 -0.03 35.77 3.65
N PHE A 313 0.86 36.13 2.73
CA PHE A 313 2.22 35.55 2.70
C PHE A 313 3.01 35.81 3.98
N SER A 314 2.81 36.98 4.60
CA SER A 314 3.49 37.28 5.87
C SER A 314 3.00 36.39 7.02
N LYS A 315 1.70 36.13 7.06
CA LYS A 315 1.08 35.27 8.06
C LYS A 315 1.52 33.82 7.86
N ASP A 316 1.40 33.31 6.64
CA ASP A 316 1.78 31.92 6.28
C ASP A 316 3.27 31.65 6.57
N ALA A 317 4.14 32.61 6.26
CA ALA A 317 5.57 32.47 6.53
C ALA A 317 5.88 32.47 8.03
N ALA A 318 5.15 33.25 8.84
CA ALA A 318 5.31 33.27 10.29
C ALA A 318 4.77 31.99 10.95
N GLU A 319 3.63 31.48 10.48
CA GLU A 319 3.06 30.20 10.92
C GLU A 319 4.02 29.03 10.58
N LEU A 320 4.51 28.97 9.34
CA LEU A 320 5.48 27.98 8.93
C LEU A 320 6.76 28.01 9.78
N LEU A 321 7.27 29.21 10.12
CA LEU A 321 8.42 29.35 11.01
C LEU A 321 8.11 28.82 12.41
N SER A 322 6.94 29.14 12.95
CA SER A 322 6.49 28.67 14.26
C SER A 322 6.37 27.14 14.29
N GLU A 323 5.80 26.53 13.24
CA GLU A 323 5.67 25.08 13.11
C GLU A 323 7.04 24.40 13.12
N LEU A 324 7.99 24.90 12.32
CA LEU A 324 9.34 24.35 12.25
C LEU A 324 10.15 24.53 13.54
N GLN A 325 9.81 25.52 14.39
CA GLN A 325 10.52 25.79 15.66
C GLN A 325 9.89 25.10 16.87
N SER A 326 8.57 24.94 16.89
CA SER A 326 7.82 24.51 18.08
C SER A 326 7.27 23.08 18.00
N ARG A 327 7.19 22.50 16.80
CA ARG A 327 6.66 21.16 16.56
C ARG A 327 7.75 20.26 15.98
N ASN A 328 7.54 18.96 16.05
CA ASN A 328 8.42 17.98 15.40
C ASN A 328 8.20 17.98 13.87
N GLU A 329 8.13 19.18 13.27
CA GLU A 329 7.96 19.40 11.84
C GLU A 329 9.32 19.58 11.16
N ARG A 330 9.50 18.91 10.02
CA ARG A 330 10.65 19.09 9.13
C ARG A 330 10.19 19.69 7.81
N MET A 331 11.11 20.26 7.07
CA MET A 331 10.87 20.75 5.73
C MET A 331 11.36 19.74 4.70
N PHE A 332 10.51 19.39 3.76
CA PHE A 332 10.82 18.52 2.63
C PHE A 332 10.72 19.28 1.32
N LEU A 333 11.54 18.89 0.36
CA LEU A 333 11.39 19.25 -1.06
C LEU A 333 10.77 18.07 -1.78
N LEU A 334 9.57 18.26 -2.31
CA LEU A 334 8.78 17.24 -2.99
C LEU A 334 8.74 17.50 -4.49
N THR A 335 9.13 16.51 -5.29
CA THR A 335 8.81 16.41 -6.72
C THR A 335 7.75 15.36 -6.90
N PHE A 336 6.54 15.75 -7.32
CA PHE A 336 5.43 14.83 -7.56
C PHE A 336 5.19 14.70 -9.08
N THR A 337 5.44 13.51 -9.61
CA THR A 337 5.26 13.22 -11.04
C THR A 337 4.24 12.13 -11.28
N VAL A 338 3.54 12.23 -12.40
CA VAL A 338 2.62 11.20 -12.90
C VAL A 338 3.02 10.88 -14.33
N VAL A 339 3.30 9.62 -14.60
CA VAL A 339 3.57 9.11 -15.94
C VAL A 339 2.43 8.19 -16.34
N ASN A 340 1.69 8.58 -17.36
CA ASN A 340 0.64 7.76 -17.96
C ASN A 340 1.21 7.01 -19.17
N ILE A 341 0.81 5.75 -19.36
CA ILE A 341 1.17 4.94 -20.51
C ILE A 341 -0.09 4.29 -21.09
N ALA A 342 -0.21 4.29 -22.42
CA ALA A 342 -1.37 3.72 -23.09
C ALA A 342 -1.00 3.12 -24.46
N PRO A 343 -1.77 2.13 -24.97
CA PRO A 343 -1.49 1.53 -26.28
C PRO A 343 -1.74 2.47 -27.44
N THR A 344 -2.59 3.48 -27.29
CA THR A 344 -2.92 4.46 -28.33
C THR A 344 -2.82 5.88 -27.79
N ARG A 345 -2.53 6.83 -28.69
CA ARG A 345 -2.45 8.25 -28.32
C ARG A 345 -3.78 8.78 -27.78
N GLN A 346 -4.91 8.36 -28.39
CA GLN A 346 -6.24 8.79 -27.94
C GLN A 346 -6.52 8.34 -26.49
N ARG A 347 -6.20 7.09 -26.16
CA ARG A 347 -6.36 6.57 -24.78
C ARG A 347 -5.46 7.33 -23.82
N LEU A 348 -4.22 7.62 -24.19
CA LEU A 348 -3.29 8.39 -23.39
C LEU A 348 -3.84 9.78 -23.06
N GLU A 349 -4.37 10.51 -24.06
CA GLU A 349 -4.95 11.84 -23.85
C GLU A 349 -6.16 11.78 -22.90
N ASN A 350 -7.01 10.78 -23.04
CA ASN A 350 -8.15 10.56 -22.14
C ASN A 350 -7.71 10.27 -20.72
N ASP A 351 -6.70 9.41 -20.54
CA ASP A 351 -6.18 9.06 -19.21
C ASP A 351 -5.55 10.27 -18.52
N VAL A 352 -4.74 11.07 -19.25
CA VAL A 352 -4.16 12.31 -18.71
C VAL A 352 -5.24 13.34 -18.40
N PHE A 353 -6.28 13.47 -19.23
CA PHE A 353 -7.40 14.37 -18.97
C PHE A 353 -8.15 13.97 -17.69
N THR A 354 -8.37 12.68 -17.47
CA THR A 354 -9.03 12.18 -16.26
C THR A 354 -8.19 12.48 -15.01
N VAL A 355 -6.88 12.23 -15.04
CA VAL A 355 -5.97 12.60 -13.93
C VAL A 355 -5.98 14.11 -13.68
N SER A 356 -5.99 14.92 -14.76
CA SER A 356 -6.08 16.38 -14.64
C SER A 356 -7.39 16.84 -13.99
N GLY A 357 -8.51 16.19 -14.30
CA GLY A 357 -9.82 16.46 -13.67
C GLY A 357 -9.80 16.14 -12.17
N ILE A 358 -9.19 15.01 -11.77
CA ILE A 358 -9.02 14.68 -10.35
C ILE A 358 -8.13 15.73 -9.68
N ALA A 359 -7.01 16.11 -10.28
CA ALA A 359 -6.13 17.12 -9.70
C ALA A 359 -6.87 18.46 -9.48
N GLN A 360 -7.67 18.92 -10.46
CA GLN A 360 -8.47 20.13 -10.35
C GLN A 360 -9.50 20.07 -9.23
N LYS A 361 -10.15 18.93 -9.02
CA LYS A 361 -11.10 18.70 -7.92
C LYS A 361 -10.48 19.01 -6.56
N TYR A 362 -9.17 18.80 -6.41
CA TYR A 362 -8.41 19.02 -5.17
C TYR A 362 -7.53 20.29 -5.23
N ASN A 363 -7.90 21.27 -6.03
CA ASN A 363 -7.15 22.53 -6.19
C ASN A 363 -5.67 22.30 -6.55
N CYS A 364 -5.40 21.32 -7.38
CA CYS A 364 -4.10 21.04 -7.97
C CYS A 364 -4.18 21.15 -9.49
N ALA A 365 -3.04 21.37 -10.15
CA ALA A 365 -2.96 21.36 -11.60
C ALA A 365 -1.96 20.30 -12.07
N LEU A 366 -2.40 19.40 -12.93
CA LEU A 366 -1.51 18.48 -13.62
C LEU A 366 -0.90 19.19 -14.83
N LYS A 367 0.40 19.43 -14.82
CA LYS A 367 1.15 20.10 -15.89
C LYS A 367 2.06 19.11 -16.59
N ARG A 368 2.03 19.05 -17.92
CA ARG A 368 2.97 18.23 -18.69
C ARG A 368 4.38 18.78 -18.58
N LEU A 369 5.35 17.88 -18.56
CA LEU A 369 6.77 18.22 -18.60
C LEU A 369 7.17 18.50 -20.05
N ASP A 370 6.85 19.71 -20.55
CA ASP A 370 7.14 20.11 -21.92
C ASP A 370 8.66 20.10 -22.18
N TRP A 371 9.11 19.33 -23.19
CA TRP A 371 10.51 19.09 -23.55
C TRP A 371 11.35 18.36 -22.47
N GLN A 372 10.71 17.86 -21.40
CA GLN A 372 11.34 17.09 -20.32
C GLN A 372 10.69 15.70 -20.14
N GLN A 373 10.16 15.14 -21.23
CA GLN A 373 9.47 13.86 -21.19
C GLN A 373 10.43 12.70 -20.82
N GLU A 374 11.67 12.75 -21.31
CA GLU A 374 12.73 11.79 -20.94
C GLU A 374 13.03 11.88 -19.45
N GLN A 375 13.29 13.08 -18.94
CA GLN A 375 13.58 13.31 -17.52
C GLN A 375 12.40 12.85 -16.63
N GLY A 376 11.18 13.15 -17.03
CA GLY A 376 9.98 12.71 -16.32
C GLY A 376 9.82 11.20 -16.29
N PHE A 377 10.03 10.54 -17.43
CA PHE A 377 9.95 9.08 -17.52
C PHE A 377 11.04 8.39 -16.68
N VAL A 378 12.31 8.77 -16.85
CA VAL A 378 13.40 8.13 -16.10
C VAL A 378 13.33 8.38 -14.60
N SER A 379 12.75 9.52 -14.17
CA SER A 379 12.47 9.80 -12.76
C SER A 379 11.34 8.97 -12.19
N SER A 380 10.45 8.43 -13.03
CA SER A 380 9.37 7.55 -12.59
C SER A 380 9.80 6.10 -12.35
N LEU A 381 10.99 5.72 -12.81
CA LEU A 381 11.52 4.38 -12.60
C LEU A 381 11.85 4.16 -11.11
N VAL A 382 11.62 2.93 -10.63
CA VAL A 382 11.86 2.56 -9.22
C VAL A 382 13.37 2.39 -8.96
N LEU A 383 14.11 3.51 -9.12
CA LEU A 383 15.56 3.54 -8.99
C LEU A 383 16.07 4.50 -7.90
N GLY A 384 15.25 5.51 -7.52
CA GLY A 384 15.69 6.61 -6.68
C GLY A 384 16.37 7.75 -7.45
N TYR A 385 16.32 7.74 -8.76
CA TYR A 385 16.88 8.78 -9.61
C TYR A 385 15.85 9.87 -9.90
N ASN A 386 16.19 11.14 -9.66
CA ASN A 386 15.36 12.29 -10.02
C ASN A 386 16.09 13.21 -11.01
N GLY A 387 15.58 13.30 -12.23
CA GLY A 387 16.05 14.22 -13.27
C GLY A 387 15.14 15.45 -13.46
N VAL A 388 14.08 15.60 -12.62
CA VAL A 388 13.14 16.71 -12.67
C VAL A 388 13.47 17.69 -11.56
N GLU A 389 13.78 18.95 -11.92
CA GLU A 389 14.18 19.99 -10.96
C GLU A 389 13.00 20.72 -10.31
N ILE A 390 11.75 20.41 -10.70
CA ILE A 390 10.55 21.05 -10.15
C ILE A 390 10.29 20.49 -8.74
N GLN A 391 10.45 21.35 -7.74
CA GLN A 391 10.29 20.98 -6.34
C GLN A 391 9.34 21.94 -5.61
N ARG A 392 8.56 21.41 -4.67
CA ARG A 392 7.75 22.19 -3.73
C ARG A 392 8.22 21.93 -2.30
N GLY A 393 8.41 23.01 -1.55
CA GLY A 393 8.66 22.92 -0.10
C GLY A 393 7.37 22.58 0.64
N MET A 394 7.41 21.59 1.52
CA MET A 394 6.28 21.11 2.33
C MET A 394 6.77 20.74 3.73
N THR A 395 5.90 20.89 4.73
CA THR A 395 6.16 20.42 6.09
C THR A 395 5.91 18.91 6.20
N THR A 396 6.29 18.30 7.33
CA THR A 396 6.01 16.89 7.60
C THR A 396 4.50 16.59 7.47
N SER A 397 3.66 17.36 8.15
CA SER A 397 2.20 17.17 8.14
C SER A 397 1.62 17.31 6.73
N SER A 398 2.06 18.32 5.98
CA SER A 398 1.62 18.51 4.59
C SER A 398 2.09 17.40 3.66
N THR A 399 3.30 16.84 3.87
CA THR A 399 3.81 15.71 3.09
C THR A 399 3.11 14.41 3.47
N ALA A 400 2.82 14.22 4.76
CA ALA A 400 2.15 13.03 5.28
C ALA A 400 0.72 12.86 4.79
N ILE A 401 0.09 13.93 4.30
CA ILE A 401 -1.26 13.86 3.73
C ILE A 401 -1.33 12.96 2.49
N PHE A 402 -0.20 12.77 1.79
CA PHE A 402 -0.07 11.75 0.75
C PHE A 402 0.15 10.37 1.39
N ILE A 403 -0.87 9.92 2.15
CA ILE A 403 -0.84 8.63 2.81
C ILE A 403 -0.75 7.53 1.76
N PRO A 404 0.25 6.63 1.85
CA PRO A 404 0.43 5.58 0.85
C PRO A 404 -0.51 4.38 1.02
N PHE A 405 -1.40 4.38 2.03
CA PHE A 405 -2.27 3.27 2.43
C PHE A 405 -3.73 3.55 2.10
N MET A 406 -4.06 3.78 0.84
CA MET A 406 -5.36 4.30 0.44
C MET A 406 -6.15 3.37 -0.49
N THR A 407 -5.55 2.30 -0.96
CA THR A 407 -6.29 1.38 -1.83
C THR A 407 -7.26 0.55 -1.00
N ARG A 408 -8.52 0.53 -1.41
CA ARG A 408 -9.60 -0.26 -0.78
C ARG A 408 -9.53 -1.73 -1.19
N GLU A 409 -8.35 -2.24 -1.49
CA GLU A 409 -8.16 -3.61 -1.93
C GLU A 409 -7.71 -4.47 -0.77
N LEU A 410 -8.54 -5.44 -0.41
CA LEU A 410 -8.16 -6.47 0.54
C LEU A 410 -7.59 -7.65 -0.23
N ARG A 411 -6.26 -7.74 -0.24
CA ARG A 411 -5.51 -8.75 -0.97
C ARG A 411 -4.42 -9.32 -0.09
N MET A 412 -4.63 -10.53 0.36
CA MET A 412 -3.66 -11.26 1.17
C MET A 412 -3.14 -12.47 0.40
N GLY A 413 -1.89 -12.81 0.59
CA GLY A 413 -1.27 -14.01 0.03
C GLY A 413 -1.44 -15.24 0.93
N GLY A 414 -0.87 -16.38 0.50
CA GLY A 414 -0.85 -17.61 1.27
C GLY A 414 -2.17 -18.38 1.23
N GLN A 415 -2.77 -18.69 2.37
CA GLN A 415 -4.03 -19.42 2.51
C GLN A 415 -5.27 -18.50 2.45
N ALA A 416 -5.18 -17.39 1.75
CA ALA A 416 -6.28 -16.45 1.63
C ALA A 416 -7.47 -17.08 0.87
N LEU A 417 -8.66 -16.87 1.40
CA LEU A 417 -9.92 -17.32 0.81
C LEU A 417 -10.51 -16.24 -0.09
N TYR A 418 -11.23 -16.67 -1.12
CA TYR A 418 -11.93 -15.79 -2.03
C TYR A 418 -13.25 -15.30 -1.42
N TYR A 419 -13.42 -14.00 -1.30
CA TYR A 419 -14.65 -13.38 -0.77
C TYR A 419 -15.54 -12.76 -1.85
N GLY A 420 -14.99 -12.32 -2.95
CA GLY A 420 -15.75 -11.70 -4.04
C GLY A 420 -14.91 -10.77 -4.89
N MET A 421 -15.62 -9.88 -5.59
CA MET A 421 -15.04 -8.81 -6.39
C MET A 421 -15.26 -7.48 -5.69
N ASN A 422 -14.25 -6.62 -5.68
CA ASN A 422 -14.39 -5.26 -5.18
C ASN A 422 -15.35 -4.46 -6.09
N ALA A 423 -16.36 -3.85 -5.50
CA ALA A 423 -17.41 -3.15 -6.25
C ALA A 423 -16.90 -1.92 -7.04
N LEU A 424 -15.79 -1.32 -6.62
CA LEU A 424 -15.21 -0.15 -7.27
C LEU A 424 -14.13 -0.51 -8.29
N SER A 425 -13.14 -1.30 -7.86
CA SER A 425 -12.00 -1.65 -8.70
C SER A 425 -12.24 -2.90 -9.55
N ASN A 426 -13.30 -3.66 -9.26
CA ASN A 426 -13.60 -4.96 -9.86
C ASN A 426 -12.43 -5.97 -9.77
N ASN A 427 -11.55 -5.78 -8.78
CA ASN A 427 -10.47 -6.70 -8.46
C ASN A 427 -10.94 -7.76 -7.45
N VAL A 428 -10.27 -8.89 -7.47
CA VAL A 428 -10.58 -10.02 -6.59
C VAL A 428 -10.22 -9.69 -5.14
N ILE A 429 -11.17 -9.93 -4.23
CA ILE A 429 -10.94 -9.84 -2.78
C ILE A 429 -10.51 -11.21 -2.27
N MET A 430 -9.29 -11.27 -1.75
CA MET A 430 -8.69 -12.46 -1.12
C MET A 430 -8.24 -12.11 0.29
N ALA A 431 -8.73 -12.82 1.29
CA ALA A 431 -8.36 -12.56 2.69
C ALA A 431 -8.09 -13.86 3.45
N ASP A 432 -7.09 -13.80 4.32
CA ASP A 432 -6.83 -14.81 5.33
C ASP A 432 -7.27 -14.24 6.69
N ARG A 433 -8.46 -14.65 7.15
CA ARG A 433 -9.03 -14.14 8.40
C ARG A 433 -8.14 -14.38 9.61
N LYS A 434 -7.37 -15.47 9.61
CA LYS A 434 -6.48 -15.81 10.74
C LYS A 434 -5.36 -14.80 10.93
N LYS A 435 -5.03 -14.03 9.87
CA LYS A 435 -4.03 -12.96 9.92
C LYS A 435 -4.60 -11.59 10.26
N LEU A 436 -5.92 -11.46 10.35
CA LEU A 436 -6.56 -10.22 10.78
C LEU A 436 -6.46 -10.06 12.30
N LYS A 437 -6.58 -8.82 12.78
CA LYS A 437 -6.62 -8.50 14.23
C LYS A 437 -7.71 -9.28 14.97
N SER A 438 -8.83 -9.55 14.28
CA SER A 438 -9.90 -10.43 14.72
C SER A 438 -10.38 -11.28 13.55
N ALA A 439 -10.53 -12.59 13.78
CA ALA A 439 -11.03 -13.53 12.77
C ALA A 439 -12.56 -13.56 12.66
N ASN A 440 -13.27 -12.79 13.47
CA ASN A 440 -14.74 -12.74 13.48
C ASN A 440 -15.27 -12.15 12.17
N GLY A 441 -16.42 -12.64 11.72
CA GLY A 441 -17.12 -12.18 10.53
C GLY A 441 -18.60 -12.04 10.78
N LEU A 442 -19.25 -11.09 10.09
CA LEU A 442 -20.68 -10.81 10.19
C LEU A 442 -21.28 -10.71 8.78
N TYR A 443 -22.37 -11.46 8.55
CA TYR A 443 -23.16 -11.40 7.32
C TYR A 443 -24.44 -10.62 7.58
N LEU A 444 -24.57 -9.46 6.95
CA LEU A 444 -25.76 -8.60 7.04
C LEU A 444 -26.46 -8.54 5.68
N GLY A 445 -27.77 -8.55 5.73
CA GLY A 445 -28.58 -8.42 4.52
C GLY A 445 -30.07 -8.66 4.81
N SER A 446 -30.95 -8.14 3.96
CA SER A 446 -32.38 -8.42 4.00
C SER A 446 -32.70 -9.87 3.62
N THR A 447 -33.92 -10.30 3.87
CA THR A 447 -34.41 -11.62 3.44
C THR A 447 -34.29 -11.76 1.93
N GLY A 448 -33.77 -12.90 1.45
CA GLY A 448 -33.55 -13.14 0.01
C GLY A 448 -32.29 -12.50 -0.59
N SER A 449 -31.49 -11.73 0.18
CA SER A 449 -30.26 -11.08 -0.31
C SER A 449 -29.07 -12.03 -0.54
N GLY A 450 -29.18 -13.31 -0.18
CA GLY A 450 -28.12 -14.30 -0.35
C GLY A 450 -27.18 -14.48 0.84
N LYS A 451 -27.54 -14.02 2.06
CA LYS A 451 -26.73 -14.20 3.29
C LYS A 451 -26.31 -15.65 3.52
N SER A 452 -27.29 -16.57 3.59
CA SER A 452 -27.04 -18.01 3.81
C SER A 452 -26.20 -18.62 2.69
N PHE A 453 -26.38 -18.14 1.45
CA PHE A 453 -25.56 -18.58 0.32
C PHE A 453 -24.11 -18.13 0.44
N ALA A 454 -23.87 -16.87 0.84
CA ALA A 454 -22.54 -16.35 1.06
C ALA A 454 -21.81 -17.09 2.18
N ALA A 455 -22.50 -17.37 3.30
CA ALA A 455 -21.95 -18.14 4.40
C ALA A 455 -21.64 -19.59 4.02
N LYS A 456 -22.55 -20.26 3.28
CA LYS A 456 -22.31 -21.61 2.75
C LYS A 456 -21.12 -21.64 1.80
N ARG A 457 -20.95 -20.62 0.95
CA ARG A 457 -19.80 -20.51 0.05
C ARG A 457 -18.49 -20.38 0.84
N GLU A 458 -18.44 -19.57 1.88
CA GLU A 458 -17.25 -19.46 2.72
C GLU A 458 -16.94 -20.79 3.41
N LEU A 459 -17.95 -21.47 3.96
CA LEU A 459 -17.79 -22.79 4.56
C LEU A 459 -17.17 -23.80 3.59
N ILE A 460 -17.66 -23.83 2.33
CA ILE A 460 -17.08 -24.68 1.28
C ILE A 460 -15.64 -24.30 0.99
N ASN A 461 -15.34 -22.99 0.91
CA ASN A 461 -13.98 -22.51 0.68
C ASN A 461 -13.02 -22.96 1.78
N VAL A 462 -13.43 -22.82 3.04
CA VAL A 462 -12.65 -23.29 4.20
C VAL A 462 -12.45 -24.79 4.12
N PHE A 463 -13.49 -25.55 3.86
CA PHE A 463 -13.43 -27.02 3.77
C PHE A 463 -12.49 -27.52 2.67
N LEU A 464 -12.51 -26.87 1.48
CA LEU A 464 -11.67 -27.28 0.35
C LEU A 464 -10.22 -26.83 0.47
N ALA A 465 -10.00 -25.64 1.05
CA ALA A 465 -8.69 -24.98 1.06
C ALA A 465 -7.88 -25.21 2.33
N THR A 466 -8.51 -25.60 3.44
CA THR A 466 -7.85 -25.73 4.75
C THR A 466 -8.12 -27.10 5.40
N GLN A 467 -7.45 -27.36 6.52
CA GLN A 467 -7.69 -28.53 7.39
C GLN A 467 -8.49 -28.15 8.65
N ASP A 468 -9.19 -27.02 8.59
CA ASP A 468 -9.88 -26.49 9.75
C ASP A 468 -11.12 -27.33 10.12
N ARG A 469 -11.36 -27.44 11.41
CA ARG A 469 -12.58 -28.01 11.95
C ARG A 469 -13.72 -27.01 11.79
N ILE A 470 -14.84 -27.45 11.22
CA ILE A 470 -16.00 -26.60 10.96
C ILE A 470 -17.17 -27.07 11.84
N ILE A 471 -17.67 -26.15 12.67
CA ILE A 471 -18.86 -26.38 13.51
C ILE A 471 -19.91 -25.35 13.13
N VAL A 472 -21.13 -25.83 12.81
CA VAL A 472 -22.24 -24.99 12.42
C VAL A 472 -23.38 -25.15 13.44
N VAL A 473 -23.85 -24.05 14.01
CA VAL A 473 -25.07 -23.99 14.82
C VAL A 473 -26.16 -23.39 13.92
N ASP A 474 -27.14 -24.22 13.54
CA ASP A 474 -28.13 -23.91 12.51
C ASP A 474 -29.56 -24.09 13.04
N PRO A 475 -30.15 -23.04 13.61
CA PRO A 475 -31.52 -23.10 14.14
C PRO A 475 -32.59 -23.35 13.07
N MET A 476 -32.28 -23.03 11.79
CA MET A 476 -33.24 -23.13 10.67
C MET A 476 -33.11 -24.41 9.87
N GLY A 477 -32.08 -25.21 10.09
CA GLY A 477 -31.85 -26.47 9.38
C GLY A 477 -31.38 -26.33 7.93
N GLU A 478 -30.92 -25.16 7.50
CA GLU A 478 -30.56 -24.88 6.11
C GLU A 478 -29.24 -25.51 5.67
N TYR A 479 -28.32 -25.83 6.61
CA TYR A 479 -26.97 -26.33 6.33
C TYR A 479 -26.89 -27.87 6.28
N ALA A 480 -27.86 -28.57 6.85
CA ALA A 480 -27.85 -30.03 6.96
C ALA A 480 -27.58 -30.78 5.62
N PRO A 481 -28.20 -30.42 4.47
CA PRO A 481 -27.90 -31.09 3.22
C PRO A 481 -26.46 -30.92 2.76
N LEU A 482 -25.88 -29.71 2.95
CA LEU A 482 -24.50 -29.41 2.60
C LEU A 482 -23.54 -30.24 3.47
N ILE A 483 -23.74 -30.24 4.79
CA ILE A 483 -22.89 -30.97 5.75
C ILE A 483 -22.87 -32.45 5.46
N ARG A 484 -24.05 -33.08 5.19
CA ARG A 484 -24.15 -34.50 4.80
C ARG A 484 -23.37 -34.78 3.51
N ARG A 485 -23.45 -33.88 2.51
CA ARG A 485 -22.76 -34.05 1.22
C ARG A 485 -21.22 -33.94 1.39
N LEU A 486 -20.76 -33.13 2.34
CA LEU A 486 -19.36 -33.03 2.70
C LEU A 486 -18.89 -34.14 3.66
N GLY A 487 -19.74 -35.12 3.98
CA GLY A 487 -19.41 -36.24 4.85
C GLY A 487 -19.36 -35.89 6.34
N GLY A 488 -19.91 -34.72 6.71
CA GLY A 488 -20.01 -34.27 8.09
C GLY A 488 -21.18 -34.91 8.85
N GLN A 489 -21.15 -34.80 10.16
CA GLN A 489 -22.20 -35.26 11.06
C GLN A 489 -23.23 -34.14 11.29
N VAL A 490 -24.51 -34.48 11.25
CA VAL A 490 -25.62 -33.61 11.60
C VAL A 490 -26.28 -34.13 12.87
N ILE A 491 -26.23 -33.32 13.92
CA ILE A 491 -26.87 -33.60 15.22
C ILE A 491 -28.12 -32.71 15.28
N GLU A 492 -29.28 -33.32 15.34
CA GLU A 492 -30.57 -32.62 15.44
C GLU A 492 -31.04 -32.61 16.89
N ILE A 493 -31.23 -31.42 17.45
CA ILE A 493 -31.72 -31.23 18.82
C ILE A 493 -33.13 -30.68 18.70
N ALA A 494 -34.11 -31.58 18.74
CA ALA A 494 -35.55 -31.27 18.63
C ALA A 494 -36.37 -32.29 19.40
N PRO A 495 -37.62 -31.96 19.80
CA PRO A 495 -38.55 -32.91 20.38
C PRO A 495 -38.76 -34.07 19.40
N GLY A 496 -38.49 -35.32 19.83
CA GLY A 496 -38.60 -36.52 18.98
C GLY A 496 -37.41 -36.83 18.08
N SER A 497 -36.32 -36.09 18.18
CA SER A 497 -35.08 -36.41 17.47
C SER A 497 -34.49 -37.74 17.98
N PRO A 498 -33.87 -38.53 17.09
CA PRO A 498 -33.14 -39.73 17.47
C PRO A 498 -31.75 -39.40 18.11
N HIS A 499 -31.32 -38.14 18.12
CA HIS A 499 -30.04 -37.72 18.65
C HIS A 499 -30.18 -37.28 20.12
N TYR A 500 -29.33 -37.83 20.96
CA TYR A 500 -29.27 -37.50 22.37
C TYR A 500 -27.88 -36.96 22.69
N ILE A 501 -27.84 -35.86 23.45
CA ILE A 501 -26.60 -35.30 23.98
C ILE A 501 -26.56 -35.59 25.48
N ASN A 502 -25.55 -36.31 25.92
CA ASN A 502 -25.33 -36.52 27.34
C ASN A 502 -24.61 -35.34 27.96
N PRO A 503 -25.30 -34.47 28.73
CA PRO A 503 -24.65 -33.30 29.35
C PRO A 503 -23.62 -33.72 30.42
N MET A 504 -23.67 -34.96 30.89
CA MET A 504 -22.73 -35.47 31.88
C MET A 504 -21.44 -36.06 31.29
N ASP A 505 -21.35 -36.14 29.93
CA ASP A 505 -20.14 -36.65 29.30
C ASP A 505 -18.93 -35.74 29.54
N ILE A 506 -17.79 -36.29 29.93
CA ILE A 506 -16.57 -35.55 30.27
C ILE A 506 -15.41 -36.01 29.38
N ALA A 507 -14.82 -35.05 28.64
CA ALA A 507 -13.60 -35.31 27.90
C ALA A 507 -12.39 -35.08 28.81
N ILE A 508 -11.64 -36.13 29.11
CA ILE A 508 -10.39 -36.06 29.90
C ILE A 508 -9.25 -35.77 28.92
N ASN A 509 -8.98 -34.48 28.66
CA ASN A 509 -7.78 -34.04 27.95
C ASN A 509 -6.67 -33.77 28.99
N LEU A 510 -5.60 -34.54 28.94
CA LEU A 510 -4.47 -34.48 29.88
C LEU A 510 -3.58 -33.24 29.77
N ASN A 511 -3.90 -32.29 28.88
CA ASN A 511 -3.04 -31.16 28.52
C ASN A 511 -3.60 -29.76 28.90
N ASP A 512 -4.78 -29.67 29.54
CA ASP A 512 -5.35 -28.36 29.92
C ASP A 512 -4.94 -28.01 31.37
N GLU A 513 -4.49 -26.77 31.57
CA GLU A 513 -4.14 -26.18 32.86
C GLU A 513 -5.35 -26.10 33.82
N ASP A 514 -6.57 -26.06 33.29
CA ASP A 514 -7.81 -26.06 34.05
C ASP A 514 -8.31 -27.50 34.31
N SER A 515 -8.72 -27.76 35.52
CA SER A 515 -9.31 -29.07 35.90
C SER A 515 -10.58 -29.34 35.05
N PRO A 516 -10.59 -30.41 34.21
CA PRO A 516 -11.75 -30.79 33.41
C PRO A 516 -13.05 -30.91 34.24
N LEU A 517 -12.91 -31.27 35.48
CA LEU A 517 -14.00 -31.39 36.43
C LEU A 517 -14.60 -30.03 36.82
N SER A 518 -13.77 -28.98 37.00
CA SER A 518 -14.25 -27.63 37.29
C SER A 518 -15.03 -27.06 36.12
N MET A 519 -14.48 -27.16 34.92
CA MET A 519 -15.19 -26.71 33.69
C MET A 519 -16.52 -27.44 33.49
N LYS A 520 -16.55 -28.74 33.79
CA LYS A 520 -17.78 -29.55 33.71
C LYS A 520 -18.80 -29.17 34.77
N ALA A 521 -18.35 -28.89 35.97
CA ALA A 521 -19.21 -28.43 37.06
C ALA A 521 -19.88 -27.08 36.73
N ASP A 522 -19.09 -26.15 36.19
CA ASP A 522 -19.60 -24.83 35.77
C ASP A 522 -20.59 -24.95 34.59
N PHE A 523 -20.33 -25.84 33.64
CA PHE A 523 -21.25 -26.15 32.57
C PHE A 523 -22.58 -26.70 33.10
N LEU A 524 -22.52 -27.69 33.99
CA LEU A 524 -23.73 -28.32 34.55
C LEU A 524 -24.51 -27.37 35.47
N LEU A 525 -23.83 -26.49 36.20
CA LEU A 525 -24.47 -25.40 36.94
C LEU A 525 -25.23 -24.48 36.02
N SER A 526 -24.61 -24.04 34.92
CA SER A 526 -25.25 -23.19 33.90
C SER A 526 -26.43 -23.90 33.24
N LEU A 527 -26.32 -25.18 32.94
CA LEU A 527 -27.40 -25.96 32.37
C LEU A 527 -28.59 -26.09 33.36
N CYS A 528 -28.31 -26.38 34.63
CA CYS A 528 -29.34 -26.45 35.66
C CYS A 528 -30.01 -25.06 35.86
N GLU A 529 -29.24 -23.98 35.82
CA GLU A 529 -29.78 -22.63 35.90
C GLU A 529 -30.76 -22.31 34.76
N LEU A 530 -30.42 -22.74 33.53
CA LEU A 530 -31.31 -22.57 32.37
C LEU A 530 -32.58 -23.41 32.45
N VAL A 531 -32.51 -24.62 33.04
CA VAL A 531 -33.65 -25.55 33.07
C VAL A 531 -34.57 -25.30 34.27
N VAL A 532 -34.01 -25.04 35.45
CA VAL A 532 -34.79 -24.92 36.71
C VAL A 532 -34.69 -23.58 37.43
N GLY A 533 -33.75 -22.70 37.07
CA GLY A 533 -33.48 -21.47 37.77
C GLY A 533 -34.55 -20.34 37.58
N GLY A 534 -35.52 -20.54 36.69
CA GLY A 534 -36.58 -19.57 36.46
C GLY A 534 -36.09 -18.16 36.08
N LYS A 535 -36.81 -17.11 36.46
CA LYS A 535 -36.44 -15.71 36.15
C LYS A 535 -35.33 -15.16 37.05
N GLU A 536 -35.17 -15.73 38.22
CA GLU A 536 -34.26 -15.25 39.27
C GLU A 536 -32.94 -16.05 39.34
N GLY A 537 -32.80 -17.08 38.49
CA GLY A 537 -31.67 -18.00 38.51
C GLY A 537 -31.71 -18.98 39.68
N LEU A 538 -30.62 -19.79 39.82
CA LEU A 538 -30.47 -20.69 40.95
C LEU A 538 -30.08 -19.95 42.21
N GLN A 539 -30.70 -20.33 43.32
CA GLN A 539 -30.34 -19.82 44.66
C GLN A 539 -28.95 -20.25 45.07
N PRO A 540 -28.21 -19.50 45.90
CA PRO A 540 -26.87 -19.86 46.36
C PRO A 540 -26.74 -21.27 46.96
N ILE A 541 -27.79 -21.69 47.70
CA ILE A 541 -27.83 -23.05 48.27
C ILE A 541 -27.93 -24.10 47.16
N GLU A 542 -28.80 -23.87 46.18
CA GLU A 542 -28.99 -24.79 45.04
C GLU A 542 -27.72 -24.92 44.22
N ARG A 543 -27.03 -23.84 43.97
CA ARG A 543 -25.72 -23.83 43.29
C ARG A 543 -24.70 -24.68 44.06
N THR A 544 -24.62 -24.50 45.37
CA THR A 544 -23.70 -25.27 46.23
C THR A 544 -24.02 -26.77 46.24
N VAL A 545 -25.29 -27.11 46.28
CA VAL A 545 -25.74 -28.50 46.25
C VAL A 545 -25.42 -29.14 44.90
N ILE A 546 -25.71 -28.48 43.79
CA ILE A 546 -25.46 -28.98 42.42
C ILE A 546 -23.95 -29.18 42.24
N ASP A 547 -23.11 -28.18 42.55
CA ASP A 547 -21.65 -28.30 42.43
C ASP A 547 -21.11 -29.50 43.24
N ARG A 548 -21.57 -29.65 44.49
CA ARG A 548 -21.17 -30.77 45.32
C ARG A 548 -21.61 -32.11 44.74
N CYS A 549 -22.84 -32.21 44.25
CA CYS A 549 -23.34 -33.43 43.62
C CYS A 549 -22.54 -33.81 42.36
N VAL A 550 -22.28 -32.84 41.52
CA VAL A 550 -21.48 -33.00 40.29
C VAL A 550 -20.10 -33.56 40.66
N ARG A 551 -19.41 -32.92 41.59
CA ARG A 551 -18.09 -33.37 42.04
C ARG A 551 -18.10 -34.77 42.64
N LEU A 552 -19.13 -35.14 43.39
CA LEU A 552 -19.27 -36.48 43.96
C LEU A 552 -19.44 -37.54 42.86
N VAL A 553 -20.33 -37.31 41.88
CA VAL A 553 -20.59 -38.23 40.76
C VAL A 553 -19.29 -38.50 39.99
N TYR A 554 -18.53 -37.47 39.64
CA TYR A 554 -17.27 -37.68 38.90
C TYR A 554 -16.13 -38.22 39.76
N ARG A 555 -16.14 -38.03 41.07
CA ARG A 555 -15.17 -38.62 41.97
C ARG A 555 -15.33 -40.15 42.03
N GLU A 556 -16.56 -40.63 42.07
CA GLU A 556 -16.82 -42.07 42.01
C GLU A 556 -16.40 -42.70 40.69
N LEU A 557 -16.60 -41.96 39.58
CA LEU A 557 -16.19 -42.39 38.24
C LEU A 557 -14.64 -42.42 38.10
N ALA A 558 -13.92 -41.45 38.69
CA ALA A 558 -12.46 -41.40 38.69
C ALA A 558 -11.79 -42.44 39.59
N LEU A 559 -12.49 -42.94 40.58
CA LEU A 559 -12.01 -44.03 41.48
C LEU A 559 -12.27 -45.43 40.88
N GLY A 560 -13.05 -45.51 39.82
CA GLY A 560 -13.34 -46.75 39.07
C GLY A 560 -12.49 -46.94 37.81
N LEU A 561 -11.60 -45.97 37.47
CA LEU A 561 -10.59 -46.04 36.42
C LEU A 561 -9.21 -46.20 37.06
#